data_29c237fd43f1284b5ee1b971adcfe175
#
_entry.id   29c237fd43f1284b5ee1b971adcfe175
#
_cell.length_a   1.000
_cell.length_b   1.000
_cell.length_c   1.000
_cell.angle_alpha   90.00
_cell.angle_beta   90.00
_cell.angle_gamma   90.00
#
_symmetry.space_group_name_H-M   'P 1'
#
loop_
_entity.id
_entity.type
_entity.pdbx_description
1 polymer ?
#
loop_
_entity_poly.entity_id
_entity_poly.type
_entity_poly.pdbx_seq_one_letter_code
_entity_poly.pdbx_strand_id
1 'polypeptide(L)'
;MRRSPLSFVLALGLSAATLCASYAGEKVDLELVLAVDISTSMTPDELMLQRDGYAAALTDPDVVRAITSGPYGRISVTFFEWAGVTWQKIVVPWTIIANMEDAEAFAKKLDRVPSYQPRRTSISGAINFSMNLFDQNPHEGIRRVIDVSGDGTNNEGPPVTEARDQAVSEGIVINGLPLMTDQVDFSDNDLANLDVYFRSCVSGGPGSFVIPVTDWSEFPAAIRRKLILETSQKIPSGQGKPTVVLARAESPYDCMIGEKLYREDPLRNRFSPENFQWPSNRPENQRR
;
A
#
# COMPACT_ATOMS: atom_id res chain seq x y z
N MET A 1 69.25 -38.41 44.71
CA MET A 1 67.89 -38.00 44.88
C MET A 1 67.69 -36.61 44.22
N ARG A 2 67.18 -36.60 42.99
CA ARG A 2 66.94 -35.36 42.21
C ARG A 2 65.43 -35.10 42.21
N ARG A 3 64.96 -33.98 42.73
CA ARG A 3 63.57 -33.53 42.73
C ARG A 3 63.42 -32.61 41.55
N SER A 4 62.50 -32.97 40.58
CA SER A 4 62.07 -32.14 39.46
C SER A 4 61.04 -31.13 39.95
N PRO A 5 61.05 -29.87 39.46
CA PRO A 5 59.94 -28.92 39.70
C PRO A 5 58.84 -29.11 38.69
N LEU A 6 57.61 -29.16 39.20
CA LEU A 6 56.34 -29.19 38.44
C LEU A 6 56.04 -27.77 38.00
N SER A 7 56.08 -27.49 36.68
CA SER A 7 55.65 -26.22 36.10
C SER A 7 54.14 -26.21 35.92
N PHE A 8 53.46 -25.35 36.67
CA PHE A 8 52.04 -25.08 36.52
C PHE A 8 51.85 -24.04 35.41
N VAL A 9 51.27 -24.45 34.26
CA VAL A 9 50.86 -23.53 33.20
C VAL A 9 49.43 -23.09 33.46
N LEU A 10 49.30 -21.80 33.86
CA LEU A 10 48.00 -21.13 34.04
C LEU A 10 47.48 -20.68 32.67
N ALA A 11 46.52 -21.40 32.12
CA ALA A 11 45.85 -21.02 30.88
C ALA A 11 44.78 -19.93 31.18
N LEU A 12 45.10 -18.69 30.83
CA LEU A 12 44.13 -17.57 30.87
C LEU A 12 43.18 -17.71 29.69
N GLY A 13 41.98 -18.19 29.92
CA GLY A 13 40.89 -18.23 28.93
C GLY A 13 40.32 -16.81 28.69
N LEU A 14 40.67 -16.20 27.57
CA LEU A 14 40.11 -14.93 27.14
C LEU A 14 38.69 -15.20 26.54
N SER A 15 37.63 -15.06 27.37
CA SER A 15 36.26 -15.08 26.90
C SER A 15 35.96 -13.79 26.13
N ALA A 16 35.96 -13.88 24.79
CA ALA A 16 35.46 -12.83 23.93
C ALA A 16 33.91 -12.78 24.05
N ALA A 17 33.41 -11.89 24.89
CA ALA A 17 32.01 -11.52 24.92
C ALA A 17 31.71 -10.75 23.62
N THR A 18 31.13 -11.41 22.64
CA THR A 18 30.51 -10.77 21.48
C THR A 18 29.33 -9.93 21.96
N LEU A 19 29.56 -8.62 22.10
CA LEU A 19 28.48 -7.64 22.24
C LEU A 19 27.68 -7.68 20.93
N CYS A 20 26.55 -8.37 20.92
CA CYS A 20 25.50 -8.12 19.93
C CYS A 20 25.00 -6.70 20.18
N ALA A 21 25.54 -5.73 19.44
CA ALA A 21 24.94 -4.42 19.36
C ALA A 21 23.53 -4.64 18.80
N SER A 22 22.51 -4.52 19.66
CA SER A 22 21.13 -4.41 19.22
C SER A 22 21.07 -3.11 18.41
N TYR A 23 21.00 -3.23 17.10
CA TYR A 23 20.79 -2.09 16.22
C TYR A 23 19.35 -1.63 16.48
N ALA A 24 19.16 -0.70 17.41
CA ALA A 24 17.91 0.01 17.53
C ALA A 24 17.68 0.75 16.21
N GLY A 25 16.56 0.48 15.55
CA GLY A 25 16.23 1.12 14.29
C GLY A 25 16.23 2.65 14.40
N GLU A 26 16.51 3.34 13.32
CA GLU A 26 16.43 4.80 13.31
C GLU A 26 14.99 5.24 13.57
N LYS A 27 14.80 6.14 14.56
CA LYS A 27 13.46 6.58 14.95
C LYS A 27 12.88 7.59 13.96
N VAL A 28 11.62 7.38 13.61
CA VAL A 28 10.85 8.21 12.69
C VAL A 28 9.47 8.54 13.26
N ASP A 29 8.86 9.62 12.81
CA ASP A 29 7.53 10.03 13.26
C ASP A 29 6.42 9.12 12.70
N LEU A 30 6.66 8.59 11.49
CA LEU A 30 5.69 7.80 10.74
C LEU A 30 6.42 6.76 9.89
N GLU A 31 5.92 5.54 9.90
CA GLU A 31 6.17 4.54 8.87
C GLU A 31 4.98 4.53 7.91
N LEU A 32 5.22 4.90 6.66
CA LEU A 32 4.16 5.06 5.65
C LEU A 32 4.37 4.08 4.49
N VAL A 33 3.39 3.25 4.27
CA VAL A 33 3.30 2.39 3.08
C VAL A 33 2.36 3.03 2.07
N LEU A 34 2.87 3.38 0.89
CA LEU A 34 2.08 3.81 -0.25
C LEU A 34 1.79 2.59 -1.13
N ALA A 35 0.57 2.06 -1.02
CA ALA A 35 0.11 0.89 -1.74
C ALA A 35 -0.75 1.35 -2.94
N VAL A 36 -0.22 1.23 -4.16
CA VAL A 36 -0.76 1.87 -5.35
C VAL A 36 -1.24 0.83 -6.36
N ASP A 37 -2.52 0.87 -6.68
CA ASP A 37 -3.16 0.00 -7.66
C ASP A 37 -2.66 0.28 -9.08
N ILE A 38 -2.32 -0.80 -9.79
CA ILE A 38 -1.98 -0.77 -11.21
C ILE A 38 -2.75 -1.84 -11.99
N SER A 39 -3.90 -2.27 -11.49
CA SER A 39 -4.74 -3.26 -12.17
C SER A 39 -5.16 -2.80 -13.56
N THR A 40 -5.58 -3.76 -14.40
CA THR A 40 -5.89 -3.48 -15.82
C THR A 40 -7.11 -2.60 -16.07
N SER A 41 -7.83 -2.19 -15.05
CA SER A 41 -8.88 -1.16 -15.12
C SER A 41 -8.30 0.23 -15.39
N MET A 42 -7.06 0.49 -14.94
CA MET A 42 -6.38 1.77 -15.17
C MET A 42 -5.69 1.81 -16.53
N THR A 43 -5.79 2.94 -17.23
CA THR A 43 -5.07 3.19 -18.48
C THR A 43 -3.59 3.54 -18.23
N PRO A 44 -2.70 3.38 -19.22
CA PRO A 44 -1.30 3.82 -19.09
C PRO A 44 -1.14 5.30 -18.76
N ASP A 45 -2.02 6.16 -19.27
CA ASP A 45 -1.98 7.61 -19.01
C ASP A 45 -2.36 7.91 -17.54
N GLU A 46 -3.33 7.21 -16.99
CA GLU A 46 -3.72 7.31 -15.59
C GLU A 46 -2.63 6.82 -14.64
N LEU A 47 -1.92 5.76 -15.01
CA LEU A 47 -0.76 5.31 -14.24
C LEU A 47 0.37 6.34 -14.23
N MET A 48 0.58 7.08 -15.34
CA MET A 48 1.53 8.19 -15.35
C MET A 48 1.05 9.32 -14.45
N LEU A 49 -0.21 9.76 -14.60
CA LEU A 49 -0.80 10.81 -13.76
C LEU A 49 -0.71 10.47 -12.27
N GLN A 50 -0.94 9.21 -11.93
CA GLN A 50 -0.83 8.72 -10.55
C GLN A 50 0.60 8.88 -10.01
N ARG A 51 1.60 8.43 -10.76
CA ARG A 51 3.00 8.54 -10.37
C ARG A 51 3.48 9.98 -10.28
N ASP A 52 3.15 10.79 -11.29
CA ASP A 52 3.47 12.21 -11.31
C ASP A 52 2.82 12.95 -10.14
N GLY A 53 1.59 12.59 -9.81
CA GLY A 53 0.87 13.14 -8.65
C GLY A 53 1.55 12.82 -7.32
N TYR A 54 1.98 11.58 -7.10
CA TYR A 54 2.76 11.22 -5.91
C TYR A 54 4.11 11.94 -5.88
N ALA A 55 4.83 11.98 -6.99
CA ALA A 55 6.12 12.67 -7.08
C ALA A 55 5.98 14.18 -6.77
N ALA A 56 5.00 14.83 -7.37
CA ALA A 56 4.71 16.25 -7.14
C ALA A 56 4.29 16.53 -5.69
N ALA A 57 3.44 15.67 -5.11
CA ALA A 57 2.99 15.86 -3.75
C ALA A 57 4.11 15.65 -2.72
N LEU A 58 4.96 14.65 -2.90
CA LEU A 58 6.09 14.38 -2.00
C LEU A 58 7.11 15.53 -2.01
N THR A 59 7.29 16.22 -3.15
CA THR A 59 8.19 17.38 -3.29
C THR A 59 7.51 18.73 -3.04
N ASP A 60 6.23 18.73 -2.62
CA ASP A 60 5.54 19.97 -2.24
C ASP A 60 6.13 20.53 -0.92
N PRO A 61 6.48 21.83 -0.87
CA PRO A 61 7.08 22.44 0.33
C PRO A 61 6.22 22.32 1.60
N ASP A 62 4.89 22.31 1.48
CA ASP A 62 4.02 22.16 2.64
C ASP A 62 4.01 20.72 3.15
N VAL A 63 4.13 19.72 2.26
CA VAL A 63 4.27 18.31 2.63
C VAL A 63 5.61 18.09 3.34
N VAL A 64 6.72 18.59 2.78
CA VAL A 64 8.03 18.48 3.41
C VAL A 64 8.03 19.18 4.78
N ARG A 65 7.40 20.34 4.90
CA ARG A 65 7.24 21.04 6.18
C ARG A 65 6.43 20.21 7.17
N ALA A 66 5.36 19.56 6.73
CA ALA A 66 4.55 18.68 7.58
C ALA A 66 5.37 17.47 8.07
N ILE A 67 6.14 16.84 7.18
CA ILE A 67 7.06 15.74 7.49
C ILE A 67 8.08 16.17 8.58
N THR A 68 8.68 17.34 8.42
CA THR A 68 9.73 17.83 9.32
C THR A 68 9.21 18.44 10.62
N SER A 69 7.90 18.56 10.80
CA SER A 69 7.28 19.16 11.99
C SER A 69 7.12 18.20 13.18
N GLY A 70 7.34 16.91 12.99
CA GLY A 70 7.20 15.89 14.03
C GLY A 70 8.39 15.88 15.01
N PRO A 71 8.31 15.12 16.11
CA PRO A 71 9.35 15.02 17.13
C PRO A 71 10.73 14.56 16.61
N TYR A 72 10.76 13.69 15.60
CA TYR A 72 12.00 13.24 14.95
C TYR A 72 12.29 13.99 13.66
N GLY A 73 11.33 14.76 13.14
CA GLY A 73 11.46 15.57 11.93
C GLY A 73 11.68 14.74 10.67
N ARG A 74 11.23 13.49 10.66
CA ARG A 74 11.42 12.56 9.53
C ARG A 74 10.39 11.46 9.53
N ILE A 75 10.13 10.89 8.33
CA ILE A 75 9.29 9.71 8.14
C ILE A 75 10.06 8.63 7.37
N SER A 76 9.64 7.37 7.52
CA SER A 76 10.07 6.27 6.66
C SER A 76 8.94 5.93 5.70
N VAL A 77 9.23 5.94 4.39
CA VAL A 77 8.23 5.71 3.34
C VAL A 77 8.69 4.56 2.45
N THR A 78 7.77 3.70 2.06
CA THR A 78 7.93 2.74 0.97
C THR A 78 6.80 2.90 -0.03
N PHE A 79 7.09 2.67 -1.30
CA PHE A 79 6.10 2.69 -2.37
C PHE A 79 6.10 1.36 -3.09
N PHE A 80 4.96 0.72 -3.16
CA PHE A 80 4.80 -0.48 -3.97
C PHE A 80 3.54 -0.43 -4.82
N GLU A 81 3.61 -1.10 -5.95
CA GLU A 81 2.49 -1.34 -6.86
C GLU A 81 1.87 -2.68 -6.58
N TRP A 82 0.55 -2.75 -6.73
CA TRP A 82 -0.20 -3.99 -6.52
C TRP A 82 -1.33 -4.14 -7.54
N ALA A 83 -1.81 -5.39 -7.66
CA ALA A 83 -3.01 -5.75 -8.42
C ALA A 83 -3.67 -6.98 -7.79
N GLY A 84 -3.64 -8.16 -8.42
CA GLY A 84 -4.12 -9.41 -7.84
C GLY A 84 -3.34 -9.89 -6.62
N VAL A 85 -3.85 -10.92 -5.96
CA VAL A 85 -3.33 -11.43 -4.67
C VAL A 85 -1.86 -11.85 -4.70
N THR A 86 -1.34 -12.25 -5.85
CA THR A 86 0.04 -12.72 -6.02
C THR A 86 0.97 -11.69 -6.66
N TRP A 87 0.49 -10.47 -6.90
CA TRP A 87 1.29 -9.48 -7.60
C TRP A 87 1.45 -8.19 -6.79
N GLN A 88 2.60 -8.05 -6.17
CA GLN A 88 3.07 -6.85 -5.49
C GLN A 88 4.52 -6.60 -5.89
N LYS A 89 4.86 -5.35 -6.19
CA LYS A 89 6.20 -4.95 -6.61
C LYS A 89 6.65 -3.70 -5.87
N ILE A 90 7.67 -3.83 -5.04
CA ILE A 90 8.30 -2.68 -4.40
C ILE A 90 9.01 -1.86 -5.49
N VAL A 91 8.59 -0.61 -5.64
CA VAL A 91 9.18 0.38 -6.54
C VAL A 91 10.24 1.18 -5.82
N VAL A 92 9.93 1.63 -4.60
CA VAL A 92 10.87 2.31 -3.72
C VAL A 92 10.87 1.60 -2.37
N PRO A 93 11.98 0.98 -1.96
CA PRO A 93 12.09 0.34 -0.65
C PRO A 93 12.04 1.40 0.46
N TRP A 94 11.91 0.96 1.71
CA TRP A 94 11.93 1.85 2.86
C TRP A 94 13.03 2.89 2.75
N THR A 95 12.65 4.14 2.75
CA THR A 95 13.53 5.30 2.54
C THR A 95 13.12 6.40 3.53
N ILE A 96 14.09 6.98 4.22
CA ILE A 96 13.85 8.13 5.09
C ILE A 96 13.67 9.39 4.24
N ILE A 97 12.68 10.21 4.61
CA ILE A 97 12.48 11.56 4.11
C ILE A 97 12.54 12.51 5.31
N ALA A 98 13.58 13.33 5.38
CA ALA A 98 13.85 14.30 6.44
C ALA A 98 14.02 15.74 5.92
N ASN A 99 14.04 15.93 4.62
CA ASN A 99 14.23 17.23 3.96
C ASN A 99 13.77 17.16 2.49
N MET A 100 13.89 18.28 1.77
CA MET A 100 13.51 18.39 0.36
C MET A 100 14.37 17.49 -0.53
N GLU A 101 15.67 17.38 -0.29
CA GLU A 101 16.59 16.58 -1.11
C GLU A 101 16.21 15.08 -1.05
N ASP A 102 15.86 14.58 0.13
CA ASP A 102 15.37 13.21 0.32
C ASP A 102 14.06 12.99 -0.45
N ALA A 103 13.15 13.96 -0.38
CA ALA A 103 11.86 13.92 -1.08
C ALA A 103 12.03 13.89 -2.60
N GLU A 104 12.92 14.73 -3.14
CA GLU A 104 13.27 14.74 -4.57
C GLU A 104 13.94 13.43 -5.01
N ALA A 105 14.85 12.89 -4.19
CA ALA A 105 15.50 11.62 -4.45
C ALA A 105 14.50 10.45 -4.43
N PHE A 106 13.49 10.50 -3.57
CA PHE A 106 12.39 9.53 -3.56
C PHE A 106 11.52 9.67 -4.81
N ALA A 107 11.04 10.89 -5.11
CA ALA A 107 10.18 11.19 -6.25
C ALA A 107 10.81 10.76 -7.58
N LYS A 108 12.11 10.99 -7.76
CA LYS A 108 12.86 10.56 -8.95
C LYS A 108 12.82 9.05 -9.20
N LYS A 109 12.63 8.23 -8.16
CA LYS A 109 12.50 6.78 -8.32
C LYS A 109 11.12 6.37 -8.87
N LEU A 110 10.13 7.27 -8.83
CA LEU A 110 8.79 7.06 -9.36
C LEU A 110 8.65 7.35 -10.86
N ASP A 111 9.71 7.80 -11.54
CA ASP A 111 9.72 8.27 -12.95
C ASP A 111 9.50 7.13 -14.00
N ARG A 112 9.16 5.92 -13.58
CA ARG A 112 8.97 4.79 -14.50
C ARG A 112 7.57 4.21 -14.39
N VAL A 113 6.80 4.29 -15.48
CA VAL A 113 5.51 3.64 -15.60
C VAL A 113 5.66 2.11 -15.59
N PRO A 114 4.73 1.36 -14.98
CA PRO A 114 4.72 -0.09 -15.05
C PRO A 114 4.70 -0.58 -16.49
N SER A 115 5.55 -1.54 -16.81
CA SER A 115 5.57 -2.18 -18.15
C SER A 115 4.56 -3.32 -18.28
N TYR A 116 3.93 -3.72 -17.19
CA TYR A 116 2.97 -4.81 -17.10
C TYR A 116 1.89 -4.49 -16.08
N GLN A 117 0.63 -4.68 -16.47
CA GLN A 117 -0.56 -4.50 -15.62
C GLN A 117 -1.22 -5.86 -15.42
N PRO A 118 -1.16 -6.41 -14.20
CA PRO A 118 -1.86 -7.64 -13.89
C PRO A 118 -3.36 -7.43 -13.79
N ARG A 119 -4.10 -8.49 -14.07
CA ARG A 119 -5.56 -8.51 -13.85
C ARG A 119 -5.85 -8.68 -12.36
N ARG A 120 -7.06 -8.32 -11.95
CA ARG A 120 -7.60 -8.44 -10.59
C ARG A 120 -7.20 -7.31 -9.68
N THR A 121 -8.04 -7.16 -8.66
CA THR A 121 -7.91 -6.16 -7.62
C THR A 121 -7.96 -6.88 -6.27
N SER A 122 -6.81 -7.00 -5.59
CA SER A 122 -6.73 -7.62 -4.27
C SER A 122 -6.27 -6.60 -3.23
N ILE A 123 -7.21 -5.79 -2.74
CA ILE A 123 -6.96 -4.83 -1.66
C ILE A 123 -6.51 -5.59 -0.40
N SER A 124 -7.14 -6.72 -0.11
CA SER A 124 -6.73 -7.59 1.01
C SER A 124 -5.29 -8.09 0.85
N GLY A 125 -4.87 -8.44 -0.37
CA GLY A 125 -3.48 -8.79 -0.68
C GLY A 125 -2.52 -7.63 -0.46
N ALA A 126 -2.90 -6.41 -0.87
CA ALA A 126 -2.11 -5.20 -0.66
C ALA A 126 -1.94 -4.87 0.84
N ILE A 127 -3.01 -4.98 1.64
CA ILE A 127 -2.95 -4.77 3.09
C ILE A 127 -2.04 -5.82 3.75
N ASN A 128 -2.21 -7.12 3.43
CA ASN A 128 -1.39 -8.19 3.99
C ASN A 128 0.09 -8.04 3.61
N PHE A 129 0.37 -7.64 2.37
CA PHE A 129 1.74 -7.36 1.94
C PHE A 129 2.33 -6.16 2.70
N SER A 130 1.54 -5.12 2.92
CA SER A 130 1.95 -3.94 3.71
C SER A 130 2.32 -4.29 5.15
N MET A 131 1.57 -5.18 5.81
CA MET A 131 1.91 -5.65 7.16
C MET A 131 3.28 -6.32 7.18
N ASN A 132 3.56 -7.20 6.21
CA ASN A 132 4.87 -7.84 6.10
C ASN A 132 6.00 -6.84 5.81
N LEU A 133 5.72 -5.71 5.13
CA LEU A 133 6.72 -4.66 4.92
C LEU A 133 7.10 -3.95 6.23
N PHE A 134 6.17 -3.71 7.14
CA PHE A 134 6.48 -3.13 8.45
C PHE A 134 7.43 -4.02 9.26
N ASP A 135 7.24 -5.34 9.21
CA ASP A 135 8.13 -6.29 9.89
C ASP A 135 9.56 -6.29 9.34
N GLN A 136 9.73 -5.84 8.09
CA GLN A 136 11.03 -5.74 7.41
C GLN A 136 11.60 -4.32 7.44
N ASN A 137 10.89 -3.36 8.04
CA ASN A 137 11.35 -1.98 8.13
C ASN A 137 12.54 -1.86 9.10
N PRO A 138 13.69 -1.31 8.68
CA PRO A 138 14.81 -1.09 9.58
C PRO A 138 14.62 0.12 10.52
N HIS A 139 13.53 0.86 10.41
CA HIS A 139 13.22 2.06 11.17
C HIS A 139 12.11 1.79 12.20
N GLU A 140 12.04 2.62 13.25
CA GLU A 140 11.03 2.53 14.31
C GLU A 140 10.16 3.78 14.32
N GLY A 141 8.93 3.65 13.82
CA GLY A 141 7.95 4.74 13.77
C GLY A 141 7.07 4.85 15.01
N ILE A 142 6.69 6.07 15.35
CA ILE A 142 5.67 6.33 16.39
C ILE A 142 4.31 5.78 15.91
N ARG A 143 4.04 5.84 14.59
CA ARG A 143 2.80 5.40 13.96
C ARG A 143 3.11 4.59 12.70
N ARG A 144 2.22 3.65 12.38
CA ARG A 144 2.25 2.88 11.13
C ARG A 144 0.97 3.14 10.34
N VAL A 145 1.12 3.53 9.08
CA VAL A 145 0.01 3.87 8.19
C VAL A 145 0.16 3.17 6.85
N ILE A 146 -0.92 2.58 6.38
CA ILE A 146 -1.08 2.09 5.00
C ILE A 146 -1.98 3.07 4.27
N ASP A 147 -1.47 3.62 3.17
CA ASP A 147 -2.21 4.41 2.21
C ASP A 147 -2.58 3.52 1.02
N VAL A 148 -3.87 3.19 0.87
CA VAL A 148 -4.36 2.35 -0.23
C VAL A 148 -5.05 3.23 -1.27
N SER A 149 -4.52 3.25 -2.49
CA SER A 149 -5.19 3.86 -3.65
C SER A 149 -5.61 2.79 -4.66
N GLY A 150 -6.78 2.97 -5.27
CA GLY A 150 -7.30 2.06 -6.30
C GLY A 150 -8.66 2.50 -6.84
N ASP A 151 -9.00 1.99 -8.02
CA ASP A 151 -10.20 2.31 -8.80
C ASP A 151 -11.30 1.24 -8.70
N GLY A 152 -11.10 0.20 -7.90
CA GLY A 152 -12.03 -0.92 -7.78
C GLY A 152 -12.19 -1.48 -6.38
N THR A 153 -13.17 -2.38 -6.26
CA THR A 153 -13.42 -3.16 -5.04
C THR A 153 -12.55 -4.41 -5.00
N ASN A 154 -12.34 -4.99 -3.81
CA ASN A 154 -11.66 -6.28 -3.68
C ASN A 154 -12.42 -7.37 -4.46
N ASN A 155 -11.74 -8.06 -5.39
CA ASN A 155 -12.35 -9.13 -6.18
C ASN A 155 -11.52 -10.42 -6.21
N GLU A 156 -10.43 -10.45 -5.46
CA GLU A 156 -9.54 -11.61 -5.32
C GLU A 156 -8.88 -11.63 -3.93
N GLY A 157 -8.59 -12.83 -3.44
CA GLY A 157 -7.96 -13.05 -2.13
C GLY A 157 -8.98 -13.20 -0.99
N PRO A 158 -8.54 -13.08 0.27
CA PRO A 158 -9.44 -13.12 1.42
C PRO A 158 -10.37 -11.89 1.46
N PRO A 159 -11.46 -11.94 2.25
CA PRO A 159 -12.29 -10.76 2.48
C PRO A 159 -11.46 -9.56 2.96
N VAL A 160 -11.70 -8.40 2.36
CA VAL A 160 -10.93 -7.18 2.67
C VAL A 160 -11.05 -6.77 4.14
N THR A 161 -12.21 -7.03 4.74
CA THR A 161 -12.48 -6.72 6.15
C THR A 161 -11.60 -7.53 7.10
N GLU A 162 -11.27 -8.78 6.76
CA GLU A 162 -10.37 -9.61 7.58
C GLU A 162 -8.95 -9.02 7.57
N ALA A 163 -8.42 -8.66 6.41
CA ALA A 163 -7.10 -8.04 6.30
C ALA A 163 -7.06 -6.67 7.02
N ARG A 164 -8.10 -5.85 6.85
CA ARG A 164 -8.24 -4.56 7.55
C ARG A 164 -8.25 -4.76 9.06
N ASP A 165 -9.09 -5.66 9.57
CA ASP A 165 -9.27 -5.85 10.99
C ASP A 165 -8.00 -6.41 11.65
N GLN A 166 -7.28 -7.28 10.94
CA GLN A 166 -5.97 -7.75 11.38
C GLN A 166 -4.97 -6.59 11.48
N ALA A 167 -4.80 -5.77 10.44
CA ALA A 167 -3.88 -4.62 10.46
C ALA A 167 -4.23 -3.63 11.58
N VAL A 168 -5.52 -3.35 11.78
CA VAL A 168 -5.99 -2.47 12.86
C VAL A 168 -5.70 -3.07 14.23
N SER A 169 -5.83 -4.38 14.42
CA SER A 169 -5.50 -5.06 15.68
C SER A 169 -4.00 -4.97 16.02
N GLU A 170 -3.14 -4.80 15.02
CA GLU A 170 -1.70 -4.57 15.15
C GLU A 170 -1.33 -3.07 15.31
N GLY A 171 -2.35 -2.19 15.46
CA GLY A 171 -2.17 -0.75 15.63
C GLY A 171 -1.83 0.01 14.35
N ILE A 172 -2.07 -0.59 13.18
CA ILE A 172 -1.86 0.04 11.89
C ILE A 172 -3.14 0.80 11.49
N VAL A 173 -2.97 2.01 10.96
CA VAL A 173 -4.06 2.82 10.41
C VAL A 173 -4.10 2.63 8.89
N ILE A 174 -5.28 2.42 8.32
CA ILE A 174 -5.46 2.29 6.88
C ILE A 174 -6.28 3.47 6.37
N ASN A 175 -5.69 4.28 5.50
CA ASN A 175 -6.35 5.37 4.80
C ASN A 175 -6.64 4.98 3.35
N GLY A 176 -7.70 5.55 2.77
CA GLY A 176 -8.14 5.23 1.43
C GLY A 176 -8.10 6.41 0.45
N LEU A 177 -7.72 6.14 -0.78
CA LEU A 177 -7.81 7.04 -1.92
C LEU A 177 -8.56 6.33 -3.07
N PRO A 178 -9.89 6.23 -3.02
CA PRO A 178 -10.66 5.68 -4.12
C PRO A 178 -10.59 6.59 -5.34
N LEU A 179 -10.22 6.03 -6.49
CA LEU A 179 -10.16 6.70 -7.79
C LEU A 179 -11.48 6.44 -8.51
N MET A 180 -12.29 7.48 -8.65
CA MET A 180 -13.64 7.44 -9.22
C MET A 180 -13.70 8.29 -10.50
N THR A 181 -12.62 8.25 -11.29
CA THR A 181 -12.40 9.13 -12.44
C THR A 181 -13.01 8.61 -13.72
N ASP A 182 -13.21 7.30 -13.83
CA ASP A 182 -13.85 6.68 -14.99
C ASP A 182 -15.36 6.58 -14.79
N GLN A 183 -16.06 7.60 -15.24
CA GLN A 183 -17.50 7.55 -15.47
C GLN A 183 -17.79 6.90 -16.82
N VAL A 184 -17.16 5.77 -17.14
CA VAL A 184 -17.62 4.98 -18.28
C VAL A 184 -18.90 4.30 -17.85
N ASP A 185 -19.95 4.44 -18.68
CA ASP A 185 -21.29 3.90 -18.57
C ASP A 185 -21.39 2.38 -18.26
N PHE A 186 -20.77 1.96 -17.17
CA PHE A 186 -21.12 0.69 -16.56
C PHE A 186 -22.33 0.94 -15.67
N SER A 187 -23.45 0.35 -16.06
CA SER A 187 -24.74 0.37 -15.38
C SER A 187 -24.72 -0.27 -13.97
N ASP A 188 -23.56 -0.37 -13.36
CA ASP A 188 -23.39 -0.96 -12.05
C ASP A 188 -23.25 0.13 -10.99
N ASN A 189 -24.32 0.31 -10.22
CA ASN A 189 -24.44 1.24 -9.10
C ASN A 189 -23.32 1.10 -8.05
N ASP A 190 -22.48 0.09 -8.13
CA ASP A 190 -21.50 -0.26 -7.13
C ASP A 190 -20.17 0.51 -7.29
N LEU A 191 -19.75 0.83 -8.51
CA LEU A 191 -18.59 1.70 -8.74
C LEU A 191 -18.89 3.16 -8.42
N ALA A 192 -20.16 3.58 -8.56
CA ALA A 192 -20.60 4.92 -8.18
C ALA A 192 -20.42 5.24 -6.68
N ASN A 193 -20.26 4.21 -5.83
CA ASN A 193 -20.12 4.32 -4.38
C ASN A 193 -18.78 3.76 -3.86
N LEU A 194 -17.72 3.80 -4.68
CA LEU A 194 -16.42 3.28 -4.29
C LEU A 194 -15.85 3.97 -3.02
N ASP A 195 -16.16 5.25 -2.84
CA ASP A 195 -15.83 5.99 -1.64
C ASP A 195 -16.54 5.42 -0.39
N VAL A 196 -17.80 4.97 -0.52
CA VAL A 196 -18.53 4.30 0.57
C VAL A 196 -17.91 2.94 0.87
N TYR A 197 -17.55 2.19 -0.17
CA TYR A 197 -16.83 0.92 -0.02
C TYR A 197 -15.52 1.11 0.75
N PHE A 198 -14.69 2.08 0.34
CA PHE A 198 -13.43 2.35 1.04
C PHE A 198 -13.65 2.76 2.50
N ARG A 199 -14.66 3.58 2.79
CA ARG A 199 -15.00 3.98 4.17
C ARG A 199 -15.48 2.82 5.04
N SER A 200 -16.28 1.93 4.46
CA SER A 200 -16.95 0.87 5.22
C SER A 200 -16.12 -0.40 5.33
N CYS A 201 -15.30 -0.71 4.31
CA CYS A 201 -14.68 -2.01 4.14
C CYS A 201 -13.15 -1.99 4.18
N VAL A 202 -12.52 -0.92 3.64
CA VAL A 202 -11.06 -0.85 3.46
C VAL A 202 -10.37 -0.08 4.58
N SER A 203 -10.80 1.15 4.81
CA SER A 203 -10.18 2.03 5.79
C SER A 203 -10.51 1.63 7.22
N GLY A 204 -9.55 1.78 8.13
CA GLY A 204 -9.72 1.38 9.52
C GLY A 204 -8.62 1.91 10.43
N GLY A 205 -8.86 1.81 11.73
CA GLY A 205 -7.97 2.33 12.76
C GLY A 205 -8.31 3.76 13.21
N PRO A 206 -7.73 4.21 14.35
CA PRO A 206 -8.05 5.51 14.92
C PRO A 206 -7.65 6.67 14.00
N GLY A 207 -8.62 7.51 13.64
CA GLY A 207 -8.39 8.67 12.78
C GLY A 207 -8.22 8.35 11.29
N SER A 208 -8.53 7.13 10.87
CA SER A 208 -8.54 6.76 9.46
C SER A 208 -9.52 7.60 8.65
N PHE A 209 -9.17 7.89 7.41
CA PHE A 209 -9.96 8.74 6.53
C PHE A 209 -9.88 8.28 5.08
N VAL A 210 -10.82 8.78 4.27
CA VAL A 210 -10.90 8.53 2.82
C VAL A 210 -10.95 9.88 2.10
N ILE A 211 -10.18 9.99 1.03
CA ILE A 211 -10.23 11.14 0.11
C ILE A 211 -10.60 10.60 -1.28
N PRO A 212 -11.86 10.71 -1.70
CA PRO A 212 -12.24 10.31 -3.04
C PRO A 212 -11.68 11.29 -4.09
N VAL A 213 -11.23 10.76 -5.22
CA VAL A 213 -10.80 11.52 -6.40
C VAL A 213 -11.80 11.24 -7.51
N THR A 214 -12.50 12.28 -7.96
CA THR A 214 -13.52 12.19 -9.01
C THR A 214 -13.08 12.78 -10.35
N ASP A 215 -11.92 13.43 -10.36
CA ASP A 215 -11.31 14.02 -11.55
C ASP A 215 -9.78 13.96 -11.41
N TRP A 216 -9.09 13.52 -12.45
CA TRP A 216 -7.62 13.43 -12.47
C TRP A 216 -6.93 14.78 -12.25
N SER A 217 -7.56 15.89 -12.62
CA SER A 217 -7.03 17.23 -12.32
C SER A 217 -6.96 17.53 -10.81
N GLU A 218 -7.77 16.87 -10.00
CA GLU A 218 -7.77 16.99 -8.53
C GLU A 218 -6.76 16.06 -7.84
N PHE A 219 -6.23 15.06 -8.56
CA PHE A 219 -5.39 14.01 -7.99
C PHE A 219 -4.14 14.54 -7.25
N PRO A 220 -3.32 15.46 -7.83
CA PRO A 220 -2.15 15.98 -7.11
C PRO A 220 -2.52 16.70 -5.80
N ALA A 221 -3.63 17.44 -5.81
CA ALA A 221 -4.12 18.14 -4.63
C ALA A 221 -4.65 17.17 -3.56
N ALA A 222 -5.27 16.07 -3.99
CA ALA A 222 -5.76 15.02 -3.10
C ALA A 222 -4.59 14.31 -2.39
N ILE A 223 -3.55 13.88 -3.15
CA ILE A 223 -2.34 13.27 -2.58
C ILE A 223 -1.61 14.24 -1.64
N ARG A 224 -1.39 15.49 -2.07
CA ARG A 224 -0.78 16.50 -1.21
C ARG A 224 -1.52 16.64 0.13
N ARG A 225 -2.84 16.78 0.08
CA ARG A 225 -3.67 16.88 1.28
C ARG A 225 -3.58 15.62 2.13
N LYS A 226 -3.63 14.46 1.52
CA LYS A 226 -3.51 13.18 2.19
C LYS A 226 -2.19 13.05 2.95
N LEU A 227 -1.06 13.33 2.31
CA LEU A 227 0.26 13.28 2.91
C LEU A 227 0.40 14.28 4.09
N ILE A 228 -0.16 15.49 3.97
CA ILE A 228 -0.18 16.46 5.08
C ILE A 228 -0.97 15.92 6.27
N LEU A 229 -2.12 15.30 6.04
CA LEU A 229 -2.94 14.71 7.10
C LEU A 229 -2.23 13.57 7.82
N GLU A 230 -1.59 12.70 7.06
CA GLU A 230 -0.87 11.55 7.59
C GLU A 230 0.37 11.96 8.40
N THR A 231 1.05 13.01 7.99
CA THR A 231 2.27 13.48 8.66
C THR A 231 2.01 14.41 9.82
N SER A 232 1.00 15.30 9.74
CA SER A 232 0.79 16.39 10.72
C SER A 232 0.06 15.98 12.00
N GLN A 233 -0.47 14.75 12.11
CA GLN A 233 -1.32 14.30 13.25
C GLN A 233 -2.54 15.18 13.55
N LYS A 234 -2.83 16.18 12.73
CA LYS A 234 -3.95 17.11 12.91
C LYS A 234 -4.97 16.88 11.80
N ILE A 235 -6.20 16.58 12.19
CA ILE A 235 -7.31 16.61 11.24
C ILE A 235 -7.56 18.09 10.92
N PRO A 236 -7.32 18.55 9.68
CA PRO A 236 -7.59 19.94 9.35
C PRO A 236 -9.10 20.23 9.44
N SER A 237 -9.47 21.14 10.30
CA SER A 237 -10.75 21.82 10.23
C SER A 237 -10.64 22.91 9.15
N GLY A 238 -10.82 22.56 7.88
CA GLY A 238 -10.65 23.54 6.82
C GLY A 238 -11.50 23.24 5.59
N GLN A 239 -12.18 24.26 5.11
CA GLN A 239 -12.99 24.27 3.89
C GLN A 239 -12.08 24.18 2.67
N GLY A 240 -12.31 23.20 1.83
CA GLY A 240 -11.62 23.04 0.53
C GLY A 240 -11.81 21.64 -0.03
N LYS A 241 -12.22 21.48 -1.28
CA LYS A 241 -12.16 20.23 -2.03
C LYS A 241 -10.70 19.77 -2.19
N PRO A 242 -10.38 18.46 -2.22
CA PRO A 242 -11.27 17.31 -2.07
C PRO A 242 -11.76 17.09 -0.64
N THR A 243 -12.95 16.51 -0.51
CA THR A 243 -13.61 16.29 0.79
C THR A 243 -12.94 15.13 1.52
N VAL A 244 -12.40 15.38 2.71
CA VAL A 244 -11.92 14.31 3.60
C VAL A 244 -13.11 13.77 4.38
N VAL A 245 -13.33 12.48 4.32
CA VAL A 245 -14.38 11.81 5.08
C VAL A 245 -13.73 10.85 6.05
N LEU A 246 -14.00 11.02 7.35
CA LEU A 246 -13.55 10.07 8.36
C LEU A 246 -14.18 8.71 8.07
N ALA A 247 -13.37 7.66 8.10
CA ALA A 247 -13.86 6.31 7.97
C ALA A 247 -14.71 5.99 9.22
N ARG A 248 -15.97 5.69 8.99
CA ARG A 248 -16.92 5.29 10.03
C ARG A 248 -17.79 4.20 9.43
N ALA A 249 -18.01 3.11 10.16
CA ALA A 249 -18.98 2.11 9.78
C ALA A 249 -20.36 2.77 9.67
N GLU A 250 -20.78 3.03 8.45
CA GLU A 250 -22.17 3.32 8.13
C GLU A 250 -22.92 1.99 8.04
N SER A 251 -24.24 1.97 8.05
CA SER A 251 -25.15 0.81 7.92
C SER A 251 -24.54 -0.36 7.16
N PRO A 252 -24.92 -1.63 7.41
CA PRO A 252 -24.20 -2.79 6.91
C PRO A 252 -24.02 -2.71 5.38
N TYR A 253 -22.82 -2.30 4.95
CA TYR A 253 -22.41 -2.30 3.56
C TYR A 253 -21.94 -3.71 3.18
N ASP A 254 -22.27 -4.15 1.96
CA ASP A 254 -21.81 -5.45 1.48
C ASP A 254 -20.34 -5.40 1.04
N CYS A 255 -19.44 -5.67 1.96
CA CYS A 255 -18.01 -5.65 1.68
C CYS A 255 -17.52 -6.77 0.75
N MET A 256 -18.39 -7.73 0.40
CA MET A 256 -18.10 -8.80 -0.57
C MET A 256 -18.63 -8.48 -1.98
N ILE A 257 -19.00 -7.23 -2.23
CA ILE A 257 -19.62 -6.84 -3.50
C ILE A 257 -18.72 -7.13 -4.70
N GLY A 258 -17.42 -6.81 -4.59
CA GLY A 258 -16.47 -7.03 -5.68
C GLY A 258 -16.30 -8.50 -6.04
N GLU A 259 -16.22 -9.39 -5.03
CA GLU A 259 -16.15 -10.83 -5.25
C GLU A 259 -17.44 -11.40 -5.85
N LYS A 260 -18.60 -10.80 -5.53
CA LYS A 260 -19.90 -11.19 -6.11
C LYS A 260 -19.97 -10.78 -7.57
N LEU A 261 -19.75 -9.50 -7.87
CA LEU A 261 -19.73 -8.98 -9.25
C LEU A 261 -18.76 -9.76 -10.13
N TYR A 262 -17.56 -10.01 -9.59
CA TYR A 262 -16.58 -10.77 -10.34
C TYR A 262 -17.02 -12.21 -10.65
N ARG A 263 -17.76 -12.89 -9.76
CA ARG A 263 -18.31 -14.23 -10.02
C ARG A 263 -19.44 -14.22 -11.04
N GLU A 264 -20.20 -13.14 -11.10
CA GLU A 264 -21.34 -12.97 -11.98
C GLU A 264 -20.96 -12.46 -13.38
N ASP A 265 -19.69 -12.05 -13.59
CA ASP A 265 -19.17 -11.53 -14.87
C ASP A 265 -19.40 -12.55 -16.02
N PRO A 266 -20.22 -12.22 -17.04
CA PRO A 266 -20.52 -13.10 -18.15
C PRO A 266 -19.30 -13.49 -18.99
N LEU A 267 -18.29 -12.60 -19.08
CA LEU A 267 -17.06 -12.87 -19.83
C LEU A 267 -16.22 -13.95 -19.16
N ARG A 268 -16.19 -13.97 -17.84
CA ARG A 268 -15.53 -15.03 -17.08
C ARG A 268 -16.21 -16.37 -17.27
N ASN A 269 -17.53 -16.40 -17.20
CA ASN A 269 -18.32 -17.62 -17.37
C ASN A 269 -18.16 -18.22 -18.78
N ARG A 270 -17.88 -17.39 -19.79
CA ARG A 270 -17.63 -17.86 -21.17
C ARG A 270 -16.27 -18.55 -21.33
N PHE A 271 -15.27 -18.23 -20.51
CA PHE A 271 -13.91 -18.79 -20.56
C PHE A 271 -13.57 -19.66 -19.35
N SER A 272 -14.55 -20.02 -18.53
CA SER A 272 -14.36 -20.99 -17.46
C SER A 272 -14.00 -22.36 -18.04
N PRO A 273 -13.06 -23.13 -17.43
CA PRO A 273 -12.70 -24.45 -17.91
C PRO A 273 -13.90 -25.40 -18.02
N GLU A 274 -14.94 -25.17 -17.23
CA GLU A 274 -16.19 -25.97 -17.21
C GLU A 274 -17.06 -25.66 -18.42
N ASN A 275 -16.99 -24.46 -18.98
CA ASN A 275 -17.80 -24.00 -20.12
C ASN A 275 -17.00 -23.92 -21.43
N PHE A 276 -15.68 -24.13 -21.39
CA PHE A 276 -14.82 -24.06 -22.55
C PHE A 276 -14.90 -25.38 -23.33
N GLN A 277 -15.80 -25.44 -24.32
CA GLN A 277 -15.80 -26.53 -25.30
C GLN A 277 -14.65 -26.28 -26.31
N TRP A 278 -13.62 -27.09 -26.22
CA TRP A 278 -12.59 -27.13 -27.26
C TRP A 278 -13.25 -27.40 -28.62
N PRO A 279 -12.93 -26.62 -29.67
CA PRO A 279 -13.42 -26.93 -31.02
C PRO A 279 -13.02 -28.37 -31.36
N SER A 280 -14.01 -29.20 -31.68
CA SER A 280 -13.82 -30.62 -32.00
C SER A 280 -13.02 -30.87 -33.28
N ASN A 281 -12.54 -29.83 -33.95
CA ASN A 281 -11.73 -29.92 -35.17
C ASN A 281 -10.24 -29.92 -34.88
N ARG A 282 -9.73 -31.02 -34.29
CA ARG A 282 -8.33 -31.38 -34.56
C ARG A 282 -8.27 -32.11 -35.89
N PRO A 283 -7.52 -31.64 -36.87
CA PRO A 283 -7.21 -32.42 -38.03
C PRO A 283 -6.51 -33.71 -37.61
N GLU A 284 -6.95 -34.84 -38.12
CA GLU A 284 -6.57 -36.21 -37.74
C GLU A 284 -5.16 -36.61 -38.19
N ASN A 285 -4.30 -35.65 -38.61
CA ASN A 285 -3.04 -35.89 -39.32
C ASN A 285 -1.76 -35.60 -38.50
N GLN A 286 -1.77 -35.82 -37.18
CA GLN A 286 -0.51 -35.88 -36.41
C GLN A 286 -0.48 -37.06 -35.43
N ARG A 287 -0.79 -38.26 -35.94
CA ARG A 287 -0.36 -39.53 -35.34
C ARG A 287 0.50 -40.24 -36.37
N ARG A 288 1.81 -39.97 -36.32
CA ARG A 288 2.88 -40.91 -36.68
C ARG A 288 4.18 -40.50 -35.99
#